data_a11c78c80b05c319b0fe40ce20c28379
#
_entry.id   a11c78c80b05c319b0fe40ce20c28379
#
_cell.length_a   1.000
_cell.length_b   1.000
_cell.length_c   1.000
_cell.angle_alpha   90.00
_cell.angle_beta   90.00
_cell.angle_gamma   90.00
#
_symmetry.space_group_name_H-M   'P 1'
#
loop_
_entity.id
_entity.type
_entity.pdbx_description
1 polymer ?
#
loop_
_entity_poly.entity_id
_entity_poly.type
_entity_poly.pdbx_seq_one_letter_code
_entity_poly.pdbx_strand_id
1 'polypeptide(L)'
;MTEQNNKLGYSIFHGLEQNEYLREIYDALLHNYFLQIFHIDTIAPKEMYTEDALRFADLLSKSVQVPLYEMHRSLAQEIVTLLNHLIPGDKEIEYVMGSVLASTNNYLGLQHSTPDFQEAGLLERLSEETIKEYLRIPSEQDKYFLSSQKEVFDHMVGDSFFSYSGPTSMGKSFVMRTFIREQIKNESNCNFAVIIPTKALINEVSKELSDNLGSLLHEHDYRIVTSAGAAILQDKNEHKYIFVMTPERLMYQLIGYPDIPIHYLFIDEAQKISDKEGRSAFYYQIVEMLYREEPHLHIIFASPHIPNPGVYLELVPTVIAGERTHYTSTYTPVSQEKFLIDIRSHNLGYYNPLTQELHTLASFDPSMTLQSFLIELGAEKKNLVYCNAKWKVVEFAREYADALPVINDPDLIALADEIREEIHDRYYLADTIERGVAYHVGYLPTSIRLRIEELFRKRDGGVHTIFCTSTLLEGVNLPADNLFITDYKNGSSPMSAVEFRNLIGRVGRLQYSLYGNAFLVCLPNGSTEPHNYVTLLRKDIELQILSINTISNEEKEYIRECLKAGKTKLEKLNGQTDEGFALMRKTANI
;
A
#
# COMPACT_ATOMS: atom_id res chain seq x y z
N MET A 1 -33.48 -0.56 6.58
CA MET A 1 -33.56 -1.43 5.38
C MET A 1 -34.59 -1.00 4.33
N THR A 2 -35.48 -0.07 4.59
CA THR A 2 -36.66 0.22 3.73
C THR A 2 -36.53 1.45 2.82
N GLU A 3 -35.61 2.38 3.05
CA GLU A 3 -35.44 3.57 2.18
C GLU A 3 -34.39 3.37 1.06
N GLN A 4 -33.38 2.49 1.24
CA GLN A 4 -32.38 2.20 0.22
C GLN A 4 -32.94 1.44 -0.98
N ASN A 5 -33.95 0.56 -0.77
CA ASN A 5 -34.52 -0.28 -1.83
C ASN A 5 -35.32 0.50 -2.89
N ASN A 6 -35.63 1.78 -2.67
CA ASN A 6 -36.40 2.60 -3.61
C ASN A 6 -35.52 3.48 -4.54
N LYS A 7 -34.21 3.36 -4.47
CA LYS A 7 -33.32 4.11 -5.33
C LYS A 7 -33.08 3.36 -6.64
N LEU A 8 -33.15 4.05 -7.77
CA LEU A 8 -32.95 3.47 -9.10
C LEU A 8 -31.61 2.73 -9.22
N GLY A 9 -30.53 3.35 -8.74
CA GLY A 9 -29.21 2.73 -8.76
C GLY A 9 -29.16 1.42 -7.98
N TYR A 10 -29.82 1.33 -6.82
CA TYR A 10 -29.91 0.07 -6.09
C TYR A 10 -30.59 -1.03 -6.91
N SER A 11 -31.69 -0.70 -7.59
CA SER A 11 -32.43 -1.68 -8.40
C SER A 11 -31.64 -2.19 -9.61
N ILE A 12 -30.73 -1.37 -10.17
CA ILE A 12 -29.92 -1.72 -11.34
C ILE A 12 -28.66 -2.51 -10.92
N PHE A 13 -27.98 -2.09 -9.85
CA PHE A 13 -26.63 -2.56 -9.55
C PHE A 13 -26.54 -3.59 -8.43
N HIS A 14 -27.63 -3.79 -7.66
CA HIS A 14 -27.61 -4.75 -6.57
C HIS A 14 -27.51 -6.19 -7.07
N GLY A 15 -26.47 -6.91 -6.62
CA GLY A 15 -26.27 -8.33 -6.93
C GLY A 15 -25.66 -8.58 -8.31
N LEU A 16 -25.16 -7.56 -9.03
CA LEU A 16 -24.48 -7.76 -10.30
C LEU A 16 -23.28 -8.70 -10.18
N GLU A 17 -22.55 -8.65 -9.06
CA GLU A 17 -21.40 -9.52 -8.77
C GLU A 17 -21.79 -11.00 -8.63
N GLN A 18 -23.10 -11.28 -8.45
CA GLN A 18 -23.64 -12.63 -8.35
C GLN A 18 -24.20 -13.15 -9.69
N ASN A 19 -24.21 -12.32 -10.74
CA ASN A 19 -24.71 -12.70 -12.06
C ASN A 19 -23.85 -13.83 -12.64
N GLU A 20 -24.45 -14.98 -12.93
CA GLU A 20 -23.74 -16.17 -13.41
C GLU A 20 -23.02 -15.91 -14.74
N TYR A 21 -23.68 -15.21 -15.66
CA TYR A 21 -23.09 -14.90 -16.98
C TYR A 21 -21.89 -13.94 -16.88
N LEU A 22 -21.94 -12.92 -16.01
CA LEU A 22 -20.78 -12.08 -15.72
C LEU A 22 -19.62 -12.91 -15.15
N ARG A 23 -19.89 -13.85 -14.26
CA ARG A 23 -18.89 -14.74 -13.68
C ARG A 23 -18.25 -15.66 -14.73
N GLU A 24 -19.04 -16.18 -15.67
CA GLU A 24 -18.55 -16.98 -16.78
C GLU A 24 -17.63 -16.16 -17.70
N ILE A 25 -18.05 -14.95 -18.09
CA ILE A 25 -17.25 -14.04 -18.91
C ILE A 25 -15.94 -13.70 -18.21
N TYR A 26 -16.00 -13.32 -16.93
CA TYR A 26 -14.83 -12.94 -16.17
C TYR A 26 -13.86 -14.12 -15.98
N ASP A 27 -14.39 -15.33 -15.74
CA ASP A 27 -13.56 -16.52 -15.64
C ASP A 27 -12.92 -16.88 -16.99
N ALA A 28 -13.61 -16.65 -18.12
CA ALA A 28 -13.02 -16.83 -19.45
C ALA A 28 -11.87 -15.84 -19.71
N LEU A 29 -12.01 -14.58 -19.28
CA LEU A 29 -10.94 -13.58 -19.38
C LEU A 29 -9.72 -13.98 -18.57
N LEU A 30 -9.89 -14.36 -17.30
CA LEU A 30 -8.80 -14.83 -16.45
C LEU A 30 -8.12 -16.08 -17.00
N HIS A 31 -8.92 -17.06 -17.47
CA HIS A 31 -8.41 -18.27 -18.09
C HIS A 31 -7.53 -17.97 -19.30
N ASN A 32 -8.02 -17.14 -20.23
CA ASN A 32 -7.30 -16.82 -21.45
C ASN A 32 -6.04 -15.98 -21.17
N TYR A 33 -6.12 -15.06 -20.20
CA TYR A 33 -4.96 -14.30 -19.75
C TYR A 33 -3.91 -15.18 -19.07
N PHE A 34 -4.34 -16.16 -18.26
CA PHE A 34 -3.46 -17.18 -17.72
C PHE A 34 -2.71 -17.96 -18.83
N LEU A 35 -3.41 -18.42 -19.86
CA LEU A 35 -2.78 -19.13 -20.98
C LEU A 35 -1.74 -18.24 -21.69
N GLN A 36 -2.05 -16.97 -21.88
CA GLN A 36 -1.14 -16.00 -22.52
C GLN A 36 0.11 -15.75 -21.65
N ILE A 37 -0.04 -15.52 -20.34
CA ILE A 37 1.07 -15.23 -19.42
C ILE A 37 2.05 -16.41 -19.34
N PHE A 38 1.55 -17.65 -19.30
CA PHE A 38 2.39 -18.85 -19.22
C PHE A 38 2.71 -19.49 -20.57
N HIS A 39 2.38 -18.82 -21.68
CA HIS A 39 2.63 -19.31 -23.06
C HIS A 39 2.13 -20.74 -23.30
N ILE A 40 0.91 -21.06 -22.83
CA ILE A 40 0.32 -22.39 -22.90
C ILE A 40 -0.55 -22.52 -24.15
N ASP A 41 -0.06 -23.22 -25.18
CA ASP A 41 -0.78 -23.48 -26.43
C ASP A 41 -1.51 -24.85 -26.45
N THR A 42 -1.25 -25.68 -25.43
CA THR A 42 -1.80 -27.05 -25.37
C THR A 42 -3.24 -27.09 -24.83
N ILE A 43 -3.71 -26.04 -24.23
CA ILE A 43 -5.07 -25.89 -23.70
C ILE A 43 -5.81 -24.88 -24.57
N ALA A 44 -6.99 -25.24 -25.01
CA ALA A 44 -7.81 -24.33 -25.80
C ALA A 44 -8.30 -23.14 -24.97
N PRO A 45 -8.22 -21.91 -25.50
CA PRO A 45 -8.82 -20.77 -24.86
C PRO A 45 -10.34 -20.93 -24.73
N LYS A 46 -10.92 -20.37 -23.67
CA LYS A 46 -12.37 -20.27 -23.51
C LYS A 46 -12.92 -19.25 -24.51
N GLU A 47 -14.15 -19.51 -24.98
CA GLU A 47 -14.86 -18.58 -25.86
C GLU A 47 -15.03 -17.23 -25.14
N MET A 48 -14.64 -16.15 -25.83
CA MET A 48 -14.75 -14.79 -25.29
C MET A 48 -15.92 -14.05 -25.94
N TYR A 49 -16.82 -13.58 -25.12
CA TYR A 49 -17.93 -12.72 -25.52
C TYR A 49 -17.52 -11.25 -25.31
N THR A 50 -16.64 -10.75 -26.18
CA THR A 50 -15.99 -9.42 -26.04
C THR A 50 -17.01 -8.29 -25.90
N GLU A 51 -18.05 -8.25 -26.76
CA GLU A 51 -19.09 -7.22 -26.68
C GLU A 51 -19.83 -7.25 -25.33
N ASP A 52 -20.16 -8.41 -24.82
CA ASP A 52 -20.86 -8.54 -23.54
C ASP A 52 -19.95 -8.20 -22.37
N ALA A 53 -18.66 -8.56 -22.44
CA ALA A 53 -17.67 -8.14 -21.46
C ALA A 53 -17.55 -6.60 -21.41
N LEU A 54 -17.49 -5.93 -22.57
CA LEU A 54 -17.46 -4.47 -22.67
C LEU A 54 -18.75 -3.83 -22.12
N ARG A 55 -19.92 -4.41 -22.39
CA ARG A 55 -21.21 -3.95 -21.83
C ARG A 55 -21.25 -4.07 -20.31
N PHE A 56 -20.77 -5.19 -19.74
CA PHE A 56 -20.67 -5.34 -18.30
C PHE A 56 -19.68 -4.36 -17.68
N ALA A 57 -18.52 -4.15 -18.30
CA ALA A 57 -17.54 -3.18 -17.82
C ALA A 57 -18.12 -1.76 -17.82
N ASP A 58 -18.80 -1.34 -18.88
CA ASP A 58 -19.47 -0.05 -18.96
C ASP A 58 -20.55 0.08 -17.85
N LEU A 59 -21.41 -0.94 -17.68
CA LEU A 59 -22.44 -0.96 -16.65
C LEU A 59 -21.84 -0.87 -15.24
N LEU A 60 -20.86 -1.71 -14.91
CA LEU A 60 -20.20 -1.77 -13.60
C LEU A 60 -19.47 -0.46 -13.27
N SER A 61 -18.87 0.21 -14.26
CA SER A 61 -18.17 1.48 -14.06
C SER A 61 -19.06 2.59 -13.55
N LYS A 62 -20.37 2.52 -13.87
CA LYS A 62 -21.42 3.48 -13.49
C LYS A 62 -22.15 3.09 -12.19
N SER A 63 -21.68 2.05 -11.51
CA SER A 63 -22.33 1.55 -10.28
C SER A 63 -22.35 2.62 -9.17
N VAL A 64 -23.53 2.80 -8.59
CA VAL A 64 -23.81 3.76 -7.51
C VAL A 64 -24.92 3.24 -6.60
N GLN A 65 -25.01 3.78 -5.38
CA GLN A 65 -26.11 3.52 -4.43
C GLN A 65 -26.22 2.06 -3.92
N VAL A 66 -25.20 1.25 -4.15
CA VAL A 66 -25.07 -0.11 -3.60
C VAL A 66 -23.82 -0.19 -2.73
N PRO A 67 -23.78 -1.08 -1.71
CA PRO A 67 -22.62 -1.19 -0.82
C PRO A 67 -21.33 -1.56 -1.54
N LEU A 68 -21.42 -2.34 -2.62
CA LEU A 68 -20.28 -2.86 -3.40
C LEU A 68 -19.92 -2.02 -4.64
N TYR A 69 -20.39 -0.76 -4.72
CA TYR A 69 -20.16 0.07 -5.91
C TYR A 69 -18.68 0.26 -6.26
N GLU A 70 -17.79 0.37 -5.26
CA GLU A 70 -16.34 0.49 -5.49
C GLU A 70 -15.74 -0.81 -6.02
N MET A 71 -16.19 -1.97 -5.54
CA MET A 71 -15.79 -3.26 -6.09
C MET A 71 -16.26 -3.42 -7.55
N HIS A 72 -17.48 -3.01 -7.88
CA HIS A 72 -17.98 -3.02 -9.26
C HIS A 72 -17.10 -2.16 -10.17
N ARG A 73 -16.73 -0.96 -9.74
CA ARG A 73 -15.86 -0.06 -10.49
C ARG A 73 -14.45 -0.62 -10.68
N SER A 74 -13.90 -1.26 -9.65
CA SER A 74 -12.61 -1.96 -9.77
C SER A 74 -12.69 -3.13 -10.76
N LEU A 75 -13.75 -3.93 -10.69
CA LEU A 75 -14.00 -5.03 -11.62
C LEU A 75 -14.17 -4.54 -13.07
N ALA A 76 -14.85 -3.40 -13.28
CA ALA A 76 -14.98 -2.79 -14.60
C ALA A 76 -13.62 -2.50 -15.22
N GLN A 77 -12.71 -1.89 -14.45
CA GLN A 77 -11.36 -1.59 -14.93
C GLN A 77 -10.55 -2.87 -15.20
N GLU A 78 -10.69 -3.87 -14.35
CA GLU A 78 -10.02 -5.15 -14.50
C GLU A 78 -10.46 -5.84 -15.80
N ILE A 79 -11.77 -5.89 -16.08
CA ILE A 79 -12.31 -6.48 -17.34
C ILE A 79 -11.72 -5.80 -18.57
N VAL A 80 -11.74 -4.46 -18.67
CA VAL A 80 -11.22 -3.76 -19.86
C VAL A 80 -9.70 -3.87 -19.96
N THR A 81 -9.00 -3.93 -18.84
CA THR A 81 -7.54 -4.14 -18.82
C THR A 81 -7.17 -5.52 -19.32
N LEU A 82 -7.86 -6.58 -18.88
CA LEU A 82 -7.67 -7.95 -19.36
C LEU A 82 -7.98 -8.06 -20.85
N LEU A 83 -9.09 -7.47 -21.32
CA LEU A 83 -9.44 -7.44 -22.74
C LEU A 83 -8.35 -6.77 -23.59
N ASN A 84 -7.86 -5.60 -23.13
CA ASN A 84 -6.80 -4.89 -23.84
C ASN A 84 -5.48 -5.68 -23.92
N HIS A 85 -5.21 -6.53 -22.93
CA HIS A 85 -4.07 -7.45 -22.96
C HIS A 85 -4.29 -8.61 -23.93
N LEU A 86 -5.48 -9.18 -23.95
CA LEU A 86 -5.81 -10.31 -24.79
C LEU A 86 -5.93 -9.92 -26.27
N ILE A 87 -6.42 -8.73 -26.57
CA ILE A 87 -6.65 -8.20 -27.92
C ILE A 87 -6.07 -6.79 -28.02
N PRO A 88 -4.73 -6.65 -28.03
CA PRO A 88 -4.10 -5.33 -28.06
C PRO A 88 -4.36 -4.60 -29.38
N GLY A 89 -4.61 -3.29 -29.29
CA GLY A 89 -4.83 -2.42 -30.44
C GLY A 89 -6.25 -2.47 -31.04
N ASP A 90 -7.19 -3.14 -30.38
CA ASP A 90 -8.60 -3.10 -30.74
C ASP A 90 -9.21 -1.75 -30.32
N LYS A 91 -9.71 -1.00 -31.29
CA LYS A 91 -10.19 0.37 -31.07
C LYS A 91 -11.48 0.45 -30.25
N GLU A 92 -12.32 -0.59 -30.30
CA GLU A 92 -13.54 -0.64 -29.50
C GLU A 92 -13.19 -0.89 -28.03
N ILE A 93 -12.25 -1.79 -27.77
CA ILE A 93 -11.73 -2.04 -26.43
C ILE A 93 -11.06 -0.78 -25.88
N GLU A 94 -10.18 -0.12 -26.66
CA GLU A 94 -9.53 1.13 -26.25
C GLU A 94 -10.54 2.24 -25.93
N TYR A 95 -11.58 2.39 -26.75
CA TYR A 95 -12.63 3.36 -26.51
C TYR A 95 -13.42 3.09 -25.24
N VAL A 96 -13.90 1.85 -25.04
CA VAL A 96 -14.65 1.48 -23.83
C VAL A 96 -13.76 1.53 -22.59
N MET A 97 -12.48 1.17 -22.70
CA MET A 97 -11.50 1.34 -21.62
C MET A 97 -11.39 2.80 -21.22
N GLY A 98 -11.30 3.73 -22.18
CA GLY A 98 -11.32 5.17 -21.90
C GLY A 98 -12.59 5.60 -21.19
N SER A 99 -13.77 5.16 -21.64
CA SER A 99 -15.06 5.45 -21.01
C SER A 99 -15.16 4.90 -19.58
N VAL A 100 -14.68 3.68 -19.34
CA VAL A 100 -14.63 3.07 -18.00
C VAL A 100 -13.70 3.85 -17.06
N LEU A 101 -12.49 4.24 -17.53
CA LEU A 101 -11.55 5.02 -16.73
C LEU A 101 -12.10 6.42 -16.41
N ALA A 102 -12.76 7.07 -17.37
CA ALA A 102 -13.44 8.36 -17.13
C ALA A 102 -14.58 8.21 -16.11
N SER A 103 -15.46 7.19 -16.27
CA SER A 103 -16.60 6.94 -15.39
C SER A 103 -16.18 6.57 -13.96
N THR A 104 -15.01 5.95 -13.79
CA THR A 104 -14.44 5.62 -12.49
C THR A 104 -13.55 6.73 -11.92
N ASN A 105 -13.44 7.85 -12.63
CA ASN A 105 -12.61 9.01 -12.27
C ASN A 105 -11.10 8.70 -12.17
N ASN A 106 -10.64 7.69 -12.91
CA ASN A 106 -9.23 7.32 -12.99
C ASN A 106 -8.53 8.09 -14.11
N TYR A 107 -8.46 9.42 -14.00
CA TYR A 107 -7.87 10.28 -15.04
C TYR A 107 -6.37 10.07 -15.23
N LEU A 108 -5.65 9.65 -14.20
CA LEU A 108 -4.24 9.31 -14.34
C LEU A 108 -4.06 8.06 -15.20
N GLY A 109 -4.87 7.02 -14.98
CA GLY A 109 -4.90 5.84 -15.82
C GLY A 109 -5.32 6.15 -17.26
N LEU A 110 -6.31 7.03 -17.42
CA LEU A 110 -6.77 7.53 -18.72
C LEU A 110 -5.64 8.19 -19.51
N GLN A 111 -4.89 9.10 -18.88
CA GLN A 111 -3.76 9.80 -19.52
C GLN A 111 -2.65 8.86 -20.00
N HIS A 112 -2.42 7.76 -19.28
CA HIS A 112 -1.36 6.81 -19.64
C HIS A 112 -1.80 5.74 -20.63
N SER A 113 -3.05 5.29 -20.57
CA SER A 113 -3.52 4.14 -21.35
C SER A 113 -4.27 4.52 -22.62
N THR A 114 -5.05 5.61 -22.56
CA THR A 114 -5.89 6.10 -23.66
C THR A 114 -5.83 7.62 -23.75
N PRO A 115 -4.66 8.22 -24.05
CA PRO A 115 -4.46 9.67 -23.99
C PRO A 115 -5.34 10.45 -24.97
N ASP A 116 -5.72 9.83 -26.09
CA ASP A 116 -6.54 10.44 -27.13
C ASP A 116 -8.05 10.22 -26.93
N PHE A 117 -8.44 9.60 -25.82
CA PHE A 117 -9.85 9.33 -25.53
C PHE A 117 -10.65 10.62 -25.38
N GLN A 118 -11.81 10.64 -26.03
CA GLN A 118 -12.83 11.69 -25.89
C GLN A 118 -14.22 11.06 -25.90
N GLU A 119 -15.03 11.41 -24.91
CA GLU A 119 -16.43 10.98 -24.87
C GLU A 119 -17.20 11.47 -26.13
N ALA A 120 -17.97 10.57 -26.72
CA ALA A 120 -18.72 10.87 -27.95
C ALA A 120 -19.93 11.78 -27.67
N GLY A 121 -20.61 11.60 -26.54
CA GLY A 121 -21.80 12.35 -26.16
C GLY A 121 -21.49 13.73 -25.60
N LEU A 122 -22.31 14.72 -25.93
CA LEU A 122 -22.15 16.09 -25.40
C LEU A 122 -22.38 16.16 -23.90
N LEU A 123 -23.40 15.44 -23.40
CA LEU A 123 -23.75 15.44 -21.97
C LEU A 123 -22.67 14.74 -21.14
N GLU A 124 -22.14 13.64 -21.65
CA GLU A 124 -21.04 12.89 -21.04
C GLU A 124 -19.79 13.77 -20.95
N ARG A 125 -19.42 14.47 -22.01
CA ARG A 125 -18.28 15.43 -21.99
C ARG A 125 -18.45 16.54 -20.97
N LEU A 126 -19.64 17.15 -20.91
CA LEU A 126 -19.93 18.21 -19.94
C LEU A 126 -19.89 17.67 -18.49
N SER A 127 -20.39 16.46 -18.29
CA SER A 127 -20.30 15.78 -16.99
C SER A 127 -18.86 15.51 -16.60
N GLU A 128 -18.05 14.98 -17.52
CA GLU A 128 -16.63 14.72 -17.32
C GLU A 128 -15.85 16.00 -16.97
N GLU A 129 -16.06 17.10 -17.72
CA GLU A 129 -15.43 18.38 -17.43
C GLU A 129 -15.79 18.90 -16.04
N THR A 130 -17.07 18.78 -15.65
CA THR A 130 -17.54 19.18 -14.31
C THR A 130 -16.88 18.35 -13.20
N ILE A 131 -16.76 17.04 -13.41
CA ILE A 131 -16.10 16.12 -12.46
C ILE A 131 -14.60 16.40 -12.41
N LYS A 132 -13.94 16.61 -13.54
CA LYS A 132 -12.53 17.00 -13.59
C LYS A 132 -12.26 18.29 -12.81
N GLU A 133 -13.12 19.30 -12.96
CA GLU A 133 -12.99 20.56 -12.20
C GLU A 133 -13.11 20.31 -10.70
N TYR A 134 -14.06 19.46 -10.26
CA TYR A 134 -14.20 19.10 -8.85
C TYR A 134 -13.00 18.31 -8.31
N LEU A 135 -12.43 17.43 -9.12
CA LEU A 135 -11.30 16.57 -8.73
C LEU A 135 -9.93 17.24 -8.94
N ARG A 136 -9.87 18.42 -9.52
CA ARG A 136 -8.63 19.13 -9.79
C ARG A 136 -7.87 19.40 -8.49
N ILE A 137 -6.55 19.22 -8.53
CA ILE A 137 -5.69 19.58 -7.41
C ILE A 137 -5.51 21.10 -7.41
N PRO A 138 -5.81 21.81 -6.31
CA PRO A 138 -5.84 23.28 -6.29
C PRO A 138 -4.54 23.93 -6.78
N SER A 139 -3.39 23.37 -6.42
CA SER A 139 -2.08 23.92 -6.77
C SER A 139 -1.43 23.35 -8.03
N GLU A 140 -2.04 22.34 -8.66
CA GLU A 140 -1.52 21.64 -9.85
C GLU A 140 -2.63 21.45 -10.89
N GLN A 141 -2.81 22.42 -11.76
CA GLN A 141 -3.97 22.51 -12.68
C GLN A 141 -4.14 21.31 -13.64
N ASP A 142 -3.05 20.59 -13.93
CA ASP A 142 -3.05 19.44 -14.85
C ASP A 142 -3.18 18.09 -14.15
N LYS A 143 -3.33 18.09 -12.82
CA LYS A 143 -3.46 16.87 -12.02
C LYS A 143 -4.80 16.78 -11.33
N TYR A 144 -5.28 15.56 -11.22
CA TYR A 144 -6.58 15.25 -10.64
C TYR A 144 -6.44 14.22 -9.52
N PHE A 145 -7.28 14.37 -8.49
CA PHE A 145 -7.48 13.35 -7.49
C PHE A 145 -8.31 12.18 -8.06
N LEU A 146 -8.10 10.99 -7.55
CA LEU A 146 -9.14 9.97 -7.56
C LEU A 146 -10.30 10.42 -6.64
N SER A 147 -11.52 9.94 -6.87
CA SER A 147 -12.66 10.31 -6.01
C SER A 147 -12.40 10.04 -4.53
N SER A 148 -11.83 8.88 -4.20
CA SER A 148 -11.46 8.53 -2.82
C SER A 148 -10.36 9.44 -2.25
N GLN A 149 -9.41 9.89 -3.06
CA GLN A 149 -8.39 10.86 -2.65
C GLN A 149 -8.99 12.24 -2.37
N LYS A 150 -9.92 12.68 -3.21
CA LYS A 150 -10.63 13.96 -3.02
C LYS A 150 -11.45 13.97 -1.75
N GLU A 151 -12.19 12.91 -1.49
CA GLU A 151 -12.97 12.73 -0.26
C GLU A 151 -12.07 12.82 0.99
N VAL A 152 -10.95 12.10 0.99
CA VAL A 152 -9.96 12.16 2.08
C VAL A 152 -9.38 13.56 2.22
N PHE A 153 -9.05 14.24 1.10
CA PHE A 153 -8.51 15.60 1.13
C PHE A 153 -9.52 16.60 1.72
N ASP A 154 -10.79 16.52 1.33
CA ASP A 154 -11.84 17.40 1.83
C ASP A 154 -12.07 17.21 3.33
N HIS A 155 -12.05 15.96 3.82
CA HIS A 155 -12.08 15.67 5.25
C HIS A 155 -10.84 16.20 5.99
N MET A 156 -9.64 16.08 5.43
CA MET A 156 -8.44 16.67 6.04
C MET A 156 -8.52 18.20 6.18
N VAL A 157 -9.23 18.87 5.25
CA VAL A 157 -9.45 20.32 5.31
C VAL A 157 -10.57 20.68 6.29
N GLY A 158 -11.65 19.89 6.33
CA GLY A 158 -12.87 20.20 7.07
C GLY A 158 -12.89 19.73 8.52
N ASP A 159 -12.21 18.62 8.83
CA ASP A 159 -12.31 17.95 10.11
C ASP A 159 -11.03 18.10 10.94
N SER A 160 -11.16 18.38 12.24
CA SER A 160 -9.99 18.41 13.14
C SER A 160 -9.48 17.01 13.47
N PHE A 161 -10.38 16.01 13.53
CA PHE A 161 -10.03 14.62 13.85
C PHE A 161 -10.64 13.69 12.81
N PHE A 162 -9.78 13.06 12.03
CA PHE A 162 -10.20 12.24 10.91
C PHE A 162 -9.40 10.93 10.83
N SER A 163 -10.08 9.85 10.46
CA SER A 163 -9.43 8.55 10.25
C SER A 163 -9.89 7.92 8.95
N TYR A 164 -8.94 7.41 8.17
CA TYR A 164 -9.30 6.76 6.90
C TYR A 164 -8.51 5.49 6.62
N SER A 165 -9.11 4.65 5.80
CA SER A 165 -8.51 3.41 5.32
C SER A 165 -8.74 3.24 3.82
N GLY A 166 -7.76 2.66 3.16
CA GLY A 166 -7.86 2.35 1.73
C GLY A 166 -6.73 1.45 1.26
N PRO A 167 -6.83 0.87 0.06
CA PRO A 167 -5.77 0.03 -0.50
C PRO A 167 -4.44 0.78 -0.62
N THR A 168 -3.35 0.03 -0.72
CA THR A 168 -2.01 0.62 -0.89
C THR A 168 -1.90 1.45 -2.16
N SER A 169 -2.60 1.06 -3.22
CA SER A 169 -2.69 1.77 -4.50
C SER A 169 -3.51 3.07 -4.48
N MET A 170 -4.26 3.35 -3.39
CA MET A 170 -5.04 4.58 -3.23
C MET A 170 -4.17 5.86 -3.21
N GLY A 171 -2.88 5.76 -2.87
CA GLY A 171 -1.99 6.93 -2.81
C GLY A 171 -2.15 7.77 -1.55
N LYS A 172 -2.28 7.14 -0.38
CA LYS A 172 -2.40 7.81 0.94
C LYS A 172 -1.33 8.88 1.18
N SER A 173 -0.06 8.54 0.94
CA SER A 173 1.06 9.49 1.09
C SER A 173 1.00 10.64 0.09
N PHE A 174 0.42 10.43 -1.10
CA PHE A 174 0.20 11.49 -2.09
C PHE A 174 -0.81 12.52 -1.57
N VAL A 175 -1.94 12.08 -1.02
CA VAL A 175 -2.97 12.99 -0.48
C VAL A 175 -2.40 13.80 0.69
N MET A 176 -1.68 13.17 1.62
CA MET A 176 -1.00 13.83 2.73
C MET A 176 -0.03 14.93 2.24
N ARG A 177 0.84 14.60 1.28
CA ARG A 177 1.79 15.58 0.72
C ARG A 177 1.08 16.74 0.02
N THR A 178 0.03 16.44 -0.71
CA THR A 178 -0.79 17.46 -1.38
C THR A 178 -1.44 18.38 -0.34
N PHE A 179 -1.98 17.84 0.75
CA PHE A 179 -2.53 18.63 1.84
C PHE A 179 -1.46 19.54 2.47
N ILE A 180 -0.28 19.02 2.81
CA ILE A 180 0.83 19.82 3.35
C ILE A 180 1.20 20.94 2.38
N ARG A 181 1.29 20.66 1.07
CA ARG A 181 1.56 21.65 0.01
C ARG A 181 0.54 22.80 0.02
N GLU A 182 -0.75 22.47 0.05
CA GLU A 182 -1.82 23.46 0.03
C GLU A 182 -1.79 24.32 1.31
N GLN A 183 -1.55 23.72 2.48
CA GLN A 183 -1.42 24.48 3.71
C GLN A 183 -0.22 25.44 3.70
N ILE A 184 0.92 25.03 3.15
CA ILE A 184 2.10 25.91 3.02
C ILE A 184 1.81 27.06 2.05
N LYS A 185 1.19 26.79 0.89
CA LYS A 185 0.82 27.81 -0.10
C LYS A 185 -0.19 28.84 0.42
N ASN A 186 -1.08 28.40 1.30
CA ASN A 186 -2.07 29.28 1.93
C ASN A 186 -1.45 30.12 3.09
N GLU A 187 -0.12 30.13 3.20
CA GLU A 187 0.63 30.89 4.21
C GLU A 187 0.23 30.56 5.66
N SER A 188 -0.33 29.37 5.89
CA SER A 188 -0.64 28.90 7.23
C SER A 188 0.67 28.72 8.02
N ASN A 189 0.83 29.43 9.13
CA ASN A 189 2.01 29.31 10.01
C ASN A 189 1.93 28.03 10.86
N CYS A 190 1.83 26.87 10.20
CA CYS A 190 1.60 25.59 10.85
C CYS A 190 2.86 24.73 10.84
N ASN A 191 3.13 24.04 11.94
CA ASN A 191 4.07 22.93 11.98
C ASN A 191 3.33 21.61 11.81
N PHE A 192 3.97 20.66 11.13
CA PHE A 192 3.44 19.34 10.83
C PHE A 192 4.28 18.28 11.51
N ALA A 193 3.63 17.21 11.99
CA ALA A 193 4.30 16.00 12.43
C ALA A 193 3.71 14.80 11.66
N VAL A 194 4.57 13.95 11.13
CA VAL A 194 4.23 12.70 10.45
C VAL A 194 4.87 11.56 11.23
N ILE A 195 4.05 10.77 11.90
CA ILE A 195 4.49 9.56 12.59
C ILE A 195 4.53 8.42 11.59
N ILE A 196 5.68 7.76 11.53
CA ILE A 196 5.97 6.65 10.63
C ILE A 196 6.58 5.50 11.43
N PRO A 197 6.15 4.23 11.20
CA PRO A 197 6.56 3.11 12.04
C PRO A 197 8.04 2.73 11.94
N THR A 198 8.72 2.99 10.83
CA THR A 198 10.09 2.51 10.60
C THR A 198 11.04 3.60 10.12
N LYS A 199 12.35 3.42 10.41
CA LYS A 199 13.39 4.36 9.95
C LYS A 199 13.54 4.39 8.42
N ALA A 200 13.26 3.28 7.75
CA ALA A 200 13.32 3.21 6.27
C ALA A 200 12.29 4.14 5.64
N LEU A 201 11.06 4.10 6.13
CA LEU A 201 9.98 4.99 5.71
C LEU A 201 10.27 6.48 5.99
N ILE A 202 10.96 6.81 7.09
CA ILE A 202 11.35 8.20 7.37
C ILE A 202 12.16 8.77 6.20
N ASN A 203 13.16 8.02 5.73
CA ASN A 203 14.00 8.47 4.63
C ASN A 203 13.21 8.63 3.32
N GLU A 204 12.31 7.70 3.03
CA GLU A 204 11.44 7.77 1.86
C GLU A 204 10.52 8.98 1.89
N VAL A 205 9.72 9.13 2.95
CA VAL A 205 8.78 10.24 3.08
C VAL A 205 9.51 11.59 3.11
N SER A 206 10.66 11.68 3.79
CA SER A 206 11.45 12.91 3.82
C SER A 206 12.02 13.25 2.44
N LYS A 207 12.50 12.25 1.70
CA LYS A 207 12.97 12.44 0.32
C LYS A 207 11.82 12.86 -0.59
N GLU A 208 10.67 12.21 -0.52
CA GLU A 208 9.49 12.56 -1.31
C GLU A 208 8.98 13.98 -1.01
N LEU A 209 9.00 14.40 0.26
CA LEU A 209 8.66 15.78 0.64
C LEU A 209 9.69 16.77 0.08
N SER A 210 10.99 16.46 0.17
CA SER A 210 12.05 17.30 -0.37
C SER A 210 11.99 17.42 -1.89
N ASP A 211 11.83 16.30 -2.60
CA ASP A 211 11.80 16.25 -4.06
C ASP A 211 10.57 16.96 -4.65
N ASN A 212 9.40 16.82 -3.99
CA ASN A 212 8.15 17.40 -4.49
C ASN A 212 7.86 18.81 -3.98
N LEU A 213 8.37 19.19 -2.83
CA LEU A 213 8.06 20.47 -2.17
C LEU A 213 9.31 21.35 -1.94
N GLY A 214 10.51 20.93 -2.32
CA GLY A 214 11.78 21.57 -1.94
C GLY A 214 11.84 23.07 -2.19
N SER A 215 11.41 23.55 -3.39
CA SER A 215 11.33 24.98 -3.69
C SER A 215 10.37 25.73 -2.78
N LEU A 216 9.18 25.17 -2.55
CA LEU A 216 8.15 25.74 -1.69
C LEU A 216 8.57 25.75 -0.21
N LEU A 217 9.24 24.68 0.26
CA LEU A 217 9.80 24.60 1.59
C LEU A 217 10.84 25.69 1.84
N HIS A 218 11.69 25.95 0.86
CA HIS A 218 12.70 27.00 0.94
C HIS A 218 12.06 28.40 0.91
N GLU A 219 11.07 28.64 0.05
CA GLU A 219 10.37 29.93 -0.09
C GLU A 219 9.63 30.31 1.19
N HIS A 220 9.01 29.35 1.89
CA HIS A 220 8.22 29.57 3.09
C HIS A 220 8.96 29.23 4.39
N ASP A 221 10.27 28.99 4.31
CA ASP A 221 11.17 28.73 5.43
C ASP A 221 10.79 27.50 6.29
N TYR A 222 10.47 26.39 5.63
CA TYR A 222 10.22 25.10 6.27
C TYR A 222 11.47 24.22 6.30
N ARG A 223 11.67 23.51 7.43
CA ARG A 223 12.71 22.49 7.57
C ARG A 223 12.11 21.11 7.87
N ILE A 224 12.60 20.09 7.16
CA ILE A 224 12.25 18.69 7.45
C ILE A 224 13.19 18.19 8.55
N VAL A 225 12.62 17.67 9.63
CA VAL A 225 13.35 17.17 10.80
C VAL A 225 13.05 15.68 11.01
N THR A 226 14.09 14.84 10.95
CA THR A 226 13.95 13.37 11.04
C THR A 226 14.52 12.77 12.32
N SER A 227 15.19 13.59 13.14
CA SER A 227 15.80 13.15 14.40
C SER A 227 15.57 14.19 15.50
N ALA A 228 15.29 13.72 16.70
CA ALA A 228 15.27 14.59 17.86
C ALA A 228 16.69 15.07 18.20
N GLY A 229 16.90 16.38 18.37
CA GLY A 229 18.22 16.89 18.71
C GLY A 229 18.27 18.40 18.84
N ALA A 230 18.98 18.88 19.87
CA ALA A 230 19.08 20.28 20.23
C ALA A 230 19.74 21.18 19.15
N ALA A 231 20.69 20.63 18.37
CA ALA A 231 21.46 21.42 17.42
C ALA A 231 20.65 21.93 16.21
N ILE A 232 19.52 21.28 15.90
CA ILE A 232 18.69 21.62 14.73
C ILE A 232 17.69 22.73 15.07
N LEU A 233 17.39 22.91 16.35
CA LEU A 233 16.34 23.80 16.87
C LEU A 233 16.89 25.00 17.65
N GLN A 234 18.17 25.33 17.47
CA GLN A 234 18.80 26.45 18.17
C GLN A 234 18.20 27.82 17.81
N ASP A 235 17.63 27.95 16.59
CA ASP A 235 16.91 29.14 16.13
C ASP A 235 15.39 28.92 16.19
N LYS A 236 14.86 28.80 17.42
CA LYS A 236 13.48 28.38 17.70
C LYS A 236 12.37 29.23 17.07
N ASN A 237 12.63 30.47 16.69
CA ASN A 237 11.61 31.41 16.25
C ASN A 237 11.69 31.81 14.76
N GLU A 238 12.65 31.29 14.00
CA GLU A 238 12.88 31.71 12.62
C GLU A 238 12.35 30.72 11.58
N HIS A 239 12.13 29.44 11.94
CA HIS A 239 11.78 28.39 11.00
C HIS A 239 10.48 27.67 11.37
N LYS A 240 9.82 27.16 10.32
CA LYS A 240 8.69 26.22 10.44
C LYS A 240 9.18 24.79 10.21
N TYR A 241 8.47 23.83 10.77
CA TYR A 241 8.97 22.46 10.81
C TYR A 241 7.97 21.45 10.25
N ILE A 242 8.51 20.45 9.54
CA ILE A 242 7.84 19.20 9.21
C ILE A 242 8.63 18.08 9.90
N PHE A 243 8.12 17.56 10.99
CA PHE A 243 8.71 16.45 11.72
C PHE A 243 8.31 15.13 11.06
N VAL A 244 9.27 14.35 10.58
CA VAL A 244 9.04 13.00 10.02
C VAL A 244 9.78 12.01 10.90
N MET A 245 9.07 11.35 11.82
CA MET A 245 9.68 10.64 12.95
C MET A 245 8.97 9.33 13.28
N THR A 246 9.68 8.42 13.96
CA THR A 246 9.01 7.31 14.67
C THR A 246 8.29 7.85 15.91
N PRO A 247 7.29 7.13 16.45
CA PRO A 247 6.58 7.59 17.64
C PRO A 247 7.53 7.86 18.82
N GLU A 248 8.55 7.03 19.02
CA GLU A 248 9.53 7.23 20.08
C GLU A 248 10.31 8.54 19.91
N ARG A 249 10.77 8.83 18.68
CA ARG A 249 11.52 10.06 18.40
C ARG A 249 10.67 11.31 18.55
N LEU A 250 9.41 11.27 18.10
CA LEU A 250 8.49 12.39 18.24
C LEU A 250 8.20 12.66 19.71
N MET A 251 8.00 11.63 20.52
CA MET A 251 7.81 11.79 21.95
C MET A 251 9.02 12.46 22.61
N TYR A 252 10.27 12.05 22.29
CA TYR A 252 11.48 12.72 22.77
C TYR A 252 11.55 14.18 22.29
N GLN A 253 11.11 14.46 21.07
CA GLN A 253 11.04 15.83 20.54
C GLN A 253 10.07 16.70 21.36
N LEU A 254 8.86 16.22 21.65
CA LEU A 254 7.86 16.94 22.44
C LEU A 254 8.33 17.22 23.88
N ILE A 255 8.96 16.24 24.51
CA ILE A 255 9.50 16.41 25.88
C ILE A 255 10.67 17.40 25.90
N GLY A 256 11.55 17.34 24.92
CA GLY A 256 12.75 18.18 24.84
C GLY A 256 12.48 19.62 24.40
N TYR A 257 11.42 19.84 23.62
CA TYR A 257 11.09 21.13 23.00
C TYR A 257 9.59 21.42 23.03
N PRO A 258 8.98 21.57 24.21
CA PRO A 258 7.55 21.78 24.35
C PRO A 258 7.05 23.10 23.74
N ASP A 259 7.94 24.07 23.57
CA ASP A 259 7.57 25.40 23.04
C ASP A 259 7.34 25.42 21.51
N ILE A 260 7.56 24.33 20.80
CA ILE A 260 7.33 24.25 19.35
C ILE A 260 5.97 23.60 19.10
N PRO A 261 4.93 24.38 18.74
CA PRO A 261 3.59 23.86 18.55
C PRO A 261 3.52 22.93 17.34
N ILE A 262 2.71 21.88 17.40
CA ILE A 262 2.39 20.99 16.28
C ILE A 262 0.90 21.13 15.99
N HIS A 263 0.56 21.67 14.82
CA HIS A 263 -0.82 21.95 14.44
C HIS A 263 -1.48 20.76 13.71
N TYR A 264 -0.69 19.99 12.97
CA TYR A 264 -1.16 18.82 12.23
C TYR A 264 -0.32 17.59 12.57
N LEU A 265 -0.99 16.56 13.07
CA LEU A 265 -0.40 15.25 13.34
C LEU A 265 -0.96 14.21 12.36
N PHE A 266 -0.10 13.68 11.49
CA PHE A 266 -0.42 12.54 10.63
C PHE A 266 0.15 11.27 11.26
N ILE A 267 -0.67 10.24 11.39
CA ILE A 267 -0.24 8.91 11.84
C ILE A 267 -0.44 7.95 10.67
N ASP A 268 0.65 7.68 9.97
CA ASP A 268 0.66 6.71 8.87
C ASP A 268 0.84 5.29 9.40
N GLU A 269 0.30 4.30 8.67
CA GLU A 269 0.26 2.89 9.10
C GLU A 269 -0.39 2.73 10.50
N ALA A 270 -1.54 3.40 10.71
CA ALA A 270 -2.20 3.49 12.01
C ALA A 270 -2.60 2.12 12.62
N GLN A 271 -2.69 1.02 11.81
CA GLN A 271 -2.88 -0.33 12.34
C GLN A 271 -1.76 -0.77 13.29
N LYS A 272 -0.57 -0.16 13.20
CA LYS A 272 0.54 -0.39 14.14
C LYS A 272 0.24 0.07 15.57
N ILE A 273 -0.78 0.91 15.76
CA ILE A 273 -1.27 1.29 17.10
C ILE A 273 -1.87 0.08 17.83
N SER A 274 -2.48 -0.84 17.08
CA SER A 274 -3.10 -2.06 17.62
C SER A 274 -2.12 -3.22 17.78
N ASP A 275 -0.87 -3.09 17.33
CA ASP A 275 0.13 -4.15 17.42
C ASP A 275 0.51 -4.42 18.89
N LYS A 276 0.63 -5.70 19.24
CA LYS A 276 0.98 -6.18 20.59
C LYS A 276 2.45 -5.91 21.01
N GLU A 277 3.25 -5.32 20.15
CA GLU A 277 4.69 -5.11 20.37
C GLU A 277 5.03 -4.01 21.39
N GLY A 278 4.02 -3.38 22.01
CA GLY A 278 4.21 -2.42 23.11
C GLY A 278 4.63 -1.01 22.65
N ARG A 279 4.58 -0.71 21.36
CA ARG A 279 4.79 0.66 20.82
C ARG A 279 3.53 1.50 20.86
N SER A 280 2.37 0.89 21.03
CA SER A 280 1.06 1.55 21.14
C SER A 280 1.04 2.65 22.23
N ALA A 281 1.74 2.45 23.34
CA ALA A 281 1.82 3.42 24.43
C ALA A 281 2.39 4.78 23.97
N PHE A 282 3.35 4.80 23.06
CA PHE A 282 3.91 6.05 22.53
C PHE A 282 2.88 6.84 21.72
N TYR A 283 2.07 6.17 20.91
CA TYR A 283 0.99 6.83 20.15
C TYR A 283 -0.05 7.47 21.09
N TYR A 284 -0.45 6.75 22.15
CA TYR A 284 -1.41 7.24 23.14
C TYR A 284 -0.90 8.49 23.83
N GLN A 285 0.36 8.48 24.27
CA GLN A 285 0.97 9.61 24.96
C GLN A 285 1.14 10.83 24.05
N ILE A 286 1.61 10.62 22.80
CA ILE A 286 1.78 11.72 21.85
C ILE A 286 0.44 12.42 21.60
N VAL A 287 -0.62 11.63 21.34
CA VAL A 287 -1.96 12.18 21.12
C VAL A 287 -2.44 12.94 22.35
N GLU A 288 -2.25 12.38 23.56
CA GLU A 288 -2.67 13.02 24.82
C GLU A 288 -1.89 14.31 25.10
N MET A 289 -0.57 14.30 24.91
CA MET A 289 0.28 15.49 25.10
C MET A 289 -0.12 16.62 24.16
N LEU A 290 -0.17 16.35 22.86
CA LEU A 290 -0.53 17.35 21.86
C LEU A 290 -1.95 17.87 22.05
N TYR A 291 -2.91 16.99 22.34
CA TYR A 291 -4.29 17.38 22.58
C TYR A 291 -4.46 18.35 23.78
N ARG A 292 -3.60 18.24 24.81
CA ARG A 292 -3.63 19.14 25.98
C ARG A 292 -2.97 20.50 25.70
N GLU A 293 -1.97 20.52 24.83
CA GLU A 293 -1.12 21.70 24.61
C GLU A 293 -1.62 22.56 23.43
N GLU A 294 -2.27 21.94 22.42
CA GLU A 294 -2.68 22.61 21.19
C GLU A 294 -4.21 22.62 20.99
N PRO A 295 -4.87 23.78 21.24
CA PRO A 295 -6.33 23.90 21.08
C PRO A 295 -6.84 23.71 19.63
N HIS A 296 -5.98 23.91 18.64
CA HIS A 296 -6.29 23.82 17.21
C HIS A 296 -5.60 22.64 16.52
N LEU A 297 -5.33 21.59 17.28
CA LEU A 297 -4.70 20.39 16.77
C LEU A 297 -5.60 19.64 15.79
N HIS A 298 -5.06 19.28 14.66
CA HIS A 298 -5.67 18.33 13.72
C HIS A 298 -4.92 16.99 13.78
N ILE A 299 -5.67 15.88 13.90
CA ILE A 299 -5.08 14.53 13.93
C ILE A 299 -5.70 13.69 12.81
N ILE A 300 -4.85 13.16 11.94
CA ILE A 300 -5.24 12.34 10.81
C ILE A 300 -4.62 10.95 10.95
N PHE A 301 -5.45 9.90 10.98
CA PHE A 301 -5.03 8.51 11.00
C PHE A 301 -5.20 7.88 9.62
N ALA A 302 -4.11 7.34 9.05
CA ALA A 302 -4.10 6.64 7.78
C ALA A 302 -3.76 5.16 7.98
N SER A 303 -4.56 4.26 7.42
CA SER A 303 -4.33 2.82 7.52
C SER A 303 -4.59 2.10 6.20
N PRO A 304 -3.95 0.94 5.93
CA PRO A 304 -4.25 0.12 4.77
C PRO A 304 -5.36 -0.89 5.08
N HIS A 305 -6.35 -1.00 4.21
CA HIS A 305 -7.36 -2.07 4.22
C HIS A 305 -8.13 -2.31 5.55
N ILE A 306 -8.07 -1.41 6.53
CA ILE A 306 -8.72 -1.62 7.83
C ILE A 306 -10.23 -1.33 7.70
N PRO A 307 -11.12 -2.27 8.10
CA PRO A 307 -12.55 -2.12 7.92
C PRO A 307 -13.21 -1.13 8.89
N ASN A 308 -12.58 -0.84 10.03
CA ASN A 308 -13.10 0.04 11.09
C ASN A 308 -12.10 1.13 11.49
N PRO A 309 -11.64 2.02 10.57
CA PRO A 309 -10.61 3.01 10.88
C PRO A 309 -11.05 4.01 11.96
N GLY A 310 -12.34 4.21 12.16
CA GLY A 310 -12.88 5.06 13.23
C GLY A 310 -12.46 4.65 14.65
N VAL A 311 -11.96 3.43 14.85
CA VAL A 311 -11.43 2.97 16.15
C VAL A 311 -10.26 3.84 16.64
N TYR A 312 -9.42 4.35 15.74
CA TYR A 312 -8.25 5.16 16.13
C TYR A 312 -8.66 6.51 16.72
N LEU A 313 -9.83 7.03 16.37
CA LEU A 313 -10.38 8.26 16.95
C LEU A 313 -10.73 8.11 18.45
N GLU A 314 -10.78 6.89 18.97
CA GLU A 314 -10.95 6.64 20.41
C GLU A 314 -9.74 7.12 21.24
N LEU A 315 -8.60 7.39 20.60
CA LEU A 315 -7.43 7.99 21.25
C LEU A 315 -7.64 9.46 21.57
N VAL A 316 -8.56 10.14 20.86
CA VAL A 316 -8.82 11.57 21.07
C VAL A 316 -9.92 11.73 22.13
N PRO A 317 -9.63 12.36 23.28
CA PRO A 317 -10.53 12.35 24.44
C PRO A 317 -11.91 12.99 24.23
N THR A 318 -12.03 13.95 23.28
CA THR A 318 -13.30 14.68 23.02
C THR A 318 -14.17 14.05 21.93
N VAL A 319 -13.66 13.09 21.18
CA VAL A 319 -14.43 12.49 20.09
C VAL A 319 -15.49 11.53 20.66
N ILE A 320 -16.75 11.98 20.62
CA ILE A 320 -17.89 11.17 21.02
C ILE A 320 -18.17 10.11 19.94
N ALA A 321 -18.60 8.93 20.35
CA ALA A 321 -18.80 7.78 19.44
C ALA A 321 -19.72 8.05 18.23
N GLY A 322 -20.62 9.03 18.30
CA GLY A 322 -21.51 9.44 17.21
C GLY A 322 -20.97 10.52 16.26
N GLU A 323 -19.84 11.14 16.62
CA GLU A 323 -19.26 12.28 15.88
C GLU A 323 -17.92 11.92 15.19
N ARG A 324 -17.62 10.61 15.13
CA ARG A 324 -16.35 10.12 14.56
C ARG A 324 -16.41 10.17 13.05
N THR A 325 -15.70 11.11 12.46
CA THR A 325 -15.56 11.19 11.00
C THR A 325 -14.50 10.23 10.51
N HIS A 326 -14.94 9.21 9.79
CA HIS A 326 -14.03 8.26 9.18
C HIS A 326 -14.46 7.89 7.76
N TYR A 327 -13.49 7.51 6.94
CA TYR A 327 -13.71 7.10 5.56
C TYR A 327 -13.01 5.78 5.26
N THR A 328 -13.67 4.92 4.49
CA THR A 328 -13.09 3.66 4.03
C THR A 328 -13.34 3.50 2.54
N SER A 329 -12.30 3.26 1.77
CA SER A 329 -12.38 2.93 0.35
C SER A 329 -11.85 1.52 0.09
N THR A 330 -12.57 0.78 -0.73
CA THR A 330 -12.17 -0.52 -1.28
C THR A 330 -11.79 -0.43 -2.76
N TYR A 331 -11.92 0.75 -3.36
CA TYR A 331 -11.61 0.99 -4.75
C TYR A 331 -10.12 0.81 -5.04
N THR A 332 -9.81 -0.09 -5.97
CA THR A 332 -8.45 -0.32 -6.46
C THR A 332 -8.32 0.21 -7.89
N PRO A 333 -7.53 1.28 -8.11
CA PRO A 333 -7.34 1.86 -9.44
C PRO A 333 -6.41 1.05 -10.35
N VAL A 334 -5.94 -0.11 -9.89
CA VAL A 334 -5.00 -1.01 -10.57
C VAL A 334 -5.44 -2.44 -10.37
N SER A 335 -5.45 -3.23 -11.44
CA SER A 335 -5.75 -4.67 -11.39
C SER A 335 -4.53 -5.47 -10.91
N GLN A 336 -4.78 -6.52 -10.16
CA GLN A 336 -3.73 -7.37 -9.59
C GLN A 336 -4.11 -8.84 -9.79
N GLU A 337 -3.56 -9.46 -10.84
CA GLU A 337 -3.87 -10.85 -11.14
C GLU A 337 -3.03 -11.81 -10.30
N LYS A 338 -3.63 -12.92 -9.88
CA LYS A 338 -3.00 -13.87 -8.96
C LYS A 338 -2.90 -15.23 -9.61
N PHE A 339 -1.67 -15.70 -9.77
CA PHE A 339 -1.34 -16.97 -10.39
C PHE A 339 -0.67 -17.91 -9.40
N LEU A 340 -0.94 -19.21 -9.51
CA LEU A 340 -0.26 -20.24 -8.75
C LEU A 340 0.87 -20.85 -9.60
N ILE A 341 2.05 -20.99 -8.99
CA ILE A 341 3.16 -21.80 -9.50
C ILE A 341 3.50 -22.81 -8.40
N ASP A 342 2.94 -24.02 -8.49
CA ASP A 342 3.27 -25.08 -7.54
C ASP A 342 4.41 -25.96 -8.09
N ILE A 343 5.67 -25.58 -7.77
CA ILE A 343 6.86 -26.29 -8.26
C ILE A 343 6.94 -27.70 -7.64
N ARG A 344 6.33 -27.92 -6.49
CA ARG A 344 6.33 -29.18 -5.78
C ARG A 344 5.47 -30.24 -6.48
N SER A 345 4.30 -29.85 -6.98
CA SER A 345 3.37 -30.74 -7.69
C SER A 345 3.36 -30.52 -9.21
N HIS A 346 4.21 -29.62 -9.72
CA HIS A 346 4.35 -29.24 -11.12
C HIS A 346 3.05 -28.72 -11.76
N ASN A 347 2.30 -27.90 -11.02
CA ASN A 347 1.01 -27.39 -11.47
C ASN A 347 1.00 -25.86 -11.54
N LEU A 348 0.28 -25.35 -12.54
CA LEU A 348 -0.01 -23.93 -12.72
C LEU A 348 -1.51 -23.67 -12.58
N GLY A 349 -1.85 -22.48 -12.09
CA GLY A 349 -3.25 -22.09 -11.94
C GLY A 349 -3.44 -20.58 -11.77
N TYR A 350 -4.71 -20.16 -11.68
CA TYR A 350 -5.09 -18.78 -11.38
C TYR A 350 -6.17 -18.72 -10.30
N TYR A 351 -6.21 -17.63 -9.57
CA TYR A 351 -7.23 -17.37 -8.57
C TYR A 351 -8.31 -16.47 -9.15
N ASN A 352 -9.57 -16.89 -9.04
CA ASN A 352 -10.73 -16.10 -9.43
C ASN A 352 -11.33 -15.41 -8.21
N PRO A 353 -11.23 -14.08 -8.07
CA PRO A 353 -11.74 -13.37 -6.89
C PRO A 353 -13.27 -13.34 -6.78
N LEU A 354 -14.03 -13.47 -7.88
CA LEU A 354 -15.51 -13.50 -7.84
C LEU A 354 -16.05 -14.81 -7.30
N THR A 355 -15.41 -15.93 -7.61
CA THR A 355 -15.77 -17.26 -7.07
C THR A 355 -14.98 -17.59 -5.80
N GLN A 356 -13.90 -16.85 -5.54
CA GLN A 356 -12.94 -17.13 -4.48
C GLN A 356 -12.27 -18.51 -4.62
N GLU A 357 -12.09 -18.99 -5.85
CA GLU A 357 -11.54 -20.31 -6.14
C GLU A 357 -10.19 -20.22 -6.84
N LEU A 358 -9.34 -21.20 -6.54
CA LEU A 358 -8.07 -21.41 -7.21
C LEU A 358 -8.25 -22.53 -8.24
N HIS A 359 -8.14 -22.19 -9.52
CA HIS A 359 -8.24 -23.13 -10.63
C HIS A 359 -6.85 -23.63 -11.01
N THR A 360 -6.62 -24.93 -10.90
CA THR A 360 -5.40 -25.58 -11.40
C THR A 360 -5.68 -26.11 -12.81
N LEU A 361 -4.93 -25.63 -13.80
CA LEU A 361 -5.24 -25.89 -15.21
C LEU A 361 -4.16 -26.65 -15.97
N ALA A 362 -2.91 -26.39 -15.69
CA ALA A 362 -1.81 -26.92 -16.50
C ALA A 362 -0.74 -27.55 -15.60
N SER A 363 0.02 -28.47 -16.19
CA SER A 363 1.25 -28.99 -15.58
C SER A 363 2.44 -28.57 -16.44
N PHE A 364 3.60 -28.41 -15.82
CA PHE A 364 4.84 -28.01 -16.48
C PHE A 364 5.94 -29.05 -16.30
N ASP A 365 7.03 -28.91 -17.06
CA ASP A 365 8.18 -29.82 -17.00
C ASP A 365 8.78 -29.85 -15.58
N PRO A 366 8.95 -31.04 -14.96
CA PRO A 366 9.53 -31.19 -13.64
C PRO A 366 10.94 -30.62 -13.47
N SER A 367 11.65 -30.32 -14.54
CA SER A 367 12.97 -29.68 -14.49
C SER A 367 12.90 -28.16 -14.27
N MET A 368 11.74 -27.54 -14.40
CA MET A 368 11.57 -26.12 -14.18
C MET A 368 11.71 -25.74 -12.71
N THR A 369 12.45 -24.70 -12.46
CA THR A 369 12.74 -24.15 -11.12
C THR A 369 12.16 -22.76 -10.96
N LEU A 370 12.27 -22.18 -9.75
CA LEU A 370 11.94 -20.77 -9.53
C LEU A 370 12.70 -19.85 -10.49
N GLN A 371 13.99 -20.12 -10.71
CA GLN A 371 14.85 -19.35 -11.61
C GLN A 371 14.36 -19.42 -13.06
N SER A 372 13.90 -20.59 -13.50
CA SER A 372 13.32 -20.76 -14.84
C SER A 372 12.09 -19.87 -15.03
N PHE A 373 11.16 -19.86 -14.07
CA PHE A 373 9.99 -18.99 -14.09
C PHE A 373 10.35 -17.50 -14.01
N LEU A 374 11.35 -17.12 -13.22
CA LEU A 374 11.82 -15.74 -13.17
C LEU A 374 12.42 -15.27 -14.50
N ILE A 375 13.11 -16.16 -15.24
CA ILE A 375 13.64 -15.85 -16.57
C ILE A 375 12.49 -15.70 -17.57
N GLU A 376 11.55 -16.65 -17.57
CA GLU A 376 10.47 -16.70 -18.57
C GLU A 376 9.44 -15.58 -18.37
N LEU A 377 8.97 -15.37 -17.13
CA LEU A 377 7.92 -14.41 -16.80
C LEU A 377 8.45 -13.02 -16.46
N GLY A 378 9.73 -12.94 -16.06
CA GLY A 378 10.35 -11.73 -15.55
C GLY A 378 11.21 -10.97 -16.56
N ALA A 379 11.40 -11.50 -17.78
CA ALA A 379 12.16 -10.82 -18.82
C ALA A 379 11.55 -9.44 -19.12
N GLU A 380 12.41 -8.41 -19.20
CA GLU A 380 12.03 -7.02 -19.48
C GLU A 380 11.00 -6.41 -18.50
N LYS A 381 10.81 -7.04 -17.34
CA LYS A 381 9.90 -6.60 -16.28
C LYS A 381 10.66 -6.21 -15.02
N LYS A 382 10.03 -5.37 -14.20
CA LYS A 382 10.49 -5.11 -12.84
C LYS A 382 9.87 -6.13 -11.90
N ASN A 383 10.72 -6.95 -11.27
CA ASN A 383 10.29 -8.09 -10.47
C ASN A 383 10.65 -7.91 -9.00
N LEU A 384 9.69 -8.18 -8.11
CA LEU A 384 9.93 -8.36 -6.69
C LEU A 384 9.78 -9.84 -6.33
N VAL A 385 10.72 -10.38 -5.57
CA VAL A 385 10.68 -11.76 -5.09
C VAL A 385 10.71 -11.77 -3.57
N TYR A 386 9.55 -12.07 -2.98
CA TYR A 386 9.43 -12.14 -1.53
C TYR A 386 9.87 -13.50 -1.00
N CYS A 387 10.73 -13.50 0.02
CA CYS A 387 11.14 -14.67 0.78
C CYS A 387 10.95 -14.42 2.29
N ASN A 388 10.55 -15.44 3.03
CA ASN A 388 10.30 -15.33 4.47
C ASN A 388 11.58 -15.29 5.34
N ALA A 389 12.75 -15.55 4.75
CA ALA A 389 14.01 -15.62 5.48
C ALA A 389 15.16 -14.97 4.71
N LYS A 390 16.04 -14.25 5.42
CA LYS A 390 17.18 -13.52 4.85
C LYS A 390 18.15 -14.41 4.07
N TRP A 391 18.40 -15.63 4.54
CA TRP A 391 19.30 -16.56 3.86
C TRP A 391 18.73 -17.01 2.50
N LYS A 392 17.41 -17.26 2.41
CA LYS A 392 16.73 -17.58 1.14
C LYS A 392 16.83 -16.43 0.14
N VAL A 393 16.70 -15.19 0.62
CA VAL A 393 16.83 -13.99 -0.22
C VAL A 393 18.19 -13.96 -0.91
N VAL A 394 19.28 -14.20 -0.17
CA VAL A 394 20.64 -14.19 -0.70
C VAL A 394 20.89 -15.39 -1.62
N GLU A 395 20.46 -16.58 -1.22
CA GLU A 395 20.63 -17.81 -1.99
C GLU A 395 19.91 -17.72 -3.34
N PHE A 396 18.62 -17.40 -3.35
CA PHE A 396 17.83 -17.34 -4.59
C PHE A 396 18.28 -16.18 -5.51
N ALA A 397 18.69 -15.04 -4.92
CA ALA A 397 19.24 -13.94 -5.72
C ALA A 397 20.52 -14.36 -6.45
N ARG A 398 21.40 -15.10 -5.78
CA ARG A 398 22.64 -15.62 -6.40
C ARG A 398 22.34 -16.65 -7.47
N GLU A 399 21.54 -17.66 -7.16
CA GLU A 399 21.16 -18.71 -8.13
C GLU A 399 20.52 -18.11 -9.38
N TYR A 400 19.65 -17.09 -9.22
CA TYR A 400 19.03 -16.40 -10.35
C TYR A 400 20.06 -15.57 -11.13
N ALA A 401 20.92 -14.81 -10.44
CA ALA A 401 21.96 -14.02 -11.08
C ALA A 401 22.96 -14.91 -11.87
N ASP A 402 23.36 -16.07 -11.33
CA ASP A 402 24.27 -17.00 -12.00
C ASP A 402 23.73 -17.53 -13.34
N ALA A 403 22.39 -17.52 -13.52
CA ALA A 403 21.75 -17.89 -14.77
C ALA A 403 21.67 -16.74 -15.79
N LEU A 404 22.05 -15.51 -15.42
CA LEU A 404 21.94 -14.31 -16.26
C LEU A 404 23.32 -13.80 -16.73
N PRO A 405 23.39 -13.18 -17.91
CA PRO A 405 24.61 -12.52 -18.37
C PRO A 405 24.90 -11.25 -17.54
N VAL A 406 26.15 -10.84 -17.51
CA VAL A 406 26.55 -9.52 -17.01
C VAL A 406 26.04 -8.43 -17.95
N ILE A 407 25.49 -7.37 -17.38
CA ILE A 407 24.93 -6.23 -18.11
C ILE A 407 25.97 -5.10 -18.12
N ASN A 408 26.26 -4.57 -19.30
CA ASN A 408 27.14 -3.41 -19.42
C ASN A 408 26.36 -2.10 -19.18
N ASP A 409 25.92 -1.88 -17.94
CA ASP A 409 25.22 -0.67 -17.48
C ASP A 409 26.14 0.10 -16.54
N PRO A 410 26.50 1.36 -16.86
CA PRO A 410 27.40 2.17 -16.04
C PRO A 410 26.92 2.38 -14.59
N ASP A 411 25.62 2.49 -14.39
CA ASP A 411 25.03 2.69 -13.06
C ASP A 411 25.13 1.42 -12.20
N LEU A 412 24.96 0.24 -12.81
CA LEU A 412 25.13 -1.04 -12.12
C LEU A 412 26.60 -1.29 -11.75
N ILE A 413 27.52 -0.97 -12.67
CA ILE A 413 28.97 -1.08 -12.43
C ILE A 413 29.38 -0.15 -11.27
N ALA A 414 28.93 1.12 -11.30
CA ALA A 414 29.23 2.08 -10.24
C ALA A 414 28.72 1.62 -8.87
N LEU A 415 27.49 1.07 -8.81
CA LEU A 415 26.94 0.53 -7.56
C LEU A 415 27.70 -0.72 -7.09
N ALA A 416 28.11 -1.60 -8.01
CA ALA A 416 28.91 -2.79 -7.66
C ALA A 416 30.26 -2.39 -7.06
N ASP A 417 30.92 -1.37 -7.62
CA ASP A 417 32.17 -0.83 -7.10
C ASP A 417 31.98 -0.17 -5.72
N GLU A 418 30.93 0.63 -5.53
CA GLU A 418 30.57 1.22 -4.23
C GLU A 418 30.34 0.12 -3.17
N ILE A 419 29.67 -0.98 -3.52
CA ILE A 419 29.47 -2.13 -2.62
C ILE A 419 30.79 -2.79 -2.25
N ARG A 420 31.71 -2.96 -3.20
CA ARG A 420 33.04 -3.52 -2.95
C ARG A 420 33.88 -2.63 -2.03
N GLU A 421 33.81 -1.32 -2.19
CA GLU A 421 34.51 -0.35 -1.35
C GLU A 421 33.91 -0.25 0.05
N GLU A 422 32.58 -0.10 0.17
CA GLU A 422 31.94 0.14 1.47
C GLU A 422 31.80 -1.12 2.34
N ILE A 423 31.65 -2.32 1.72
CA ILE A 423 31.40 -3.55 2.45
C ILE A 423 32.60 -4.49 2.39
N HIS A 424 32.89 -5.04 1.22
CA HIS A 424 34.00 -5.98 1.01
C HIS A 424 34.17 -6.33 -0.47
N ASP A 425 35.42 -6.47 -0.97
CA ASP A 425 35.75 -6.79 -2.36
C ASP A 425 35.04 -8.03 -2.93
N ARG A 426 34.77 -9.04 -2.09
CA ARG A 426 34.11 -10.30 -2.46
C ARG A 426 32.68 -10.39 -1.96
N TYR A 427 32.00 -9.27 -1.81
CA TYR A 427 30.62 -9.30 -1.35
C TYR A 427 29.69 -9.67 -2.50
N TYR A 428 28.96 -10.78 -2.36
CA TYR A 428 28.12 -11.36 -3.43
C TYR A 428 27.13 -10.38 -4.08
N LEU A 429 26.68 -9.37 -3.35
CA LEU A 429 25.75 -8.38 -3.89
C LEU A 429 26.35 -7.63 -5.09
N ALA A 430 27.65 -7.34 -5.10
CA ALA A 430 28.29 -6.67 -6.22
C ALA A 430 28.17 -7.50 -7.50
N ASP A 431 28.42 -8.81 -7.41
CA ASP A 431 28.36 -9.72 -8.56
C ASP A 431 26.92 -9.90 -9.08
N THR A 432 25.91 -9.87 -8.19
CA THR A 432 24.49 -9.95 -8.59
C THR A 432 24.02 -8.64 -9.20
N ILE A 433 24.47 -7.48 -8.69
CA ILE A 433 24.13 -6.16 -9.23
C ILE A 433 24.60 -5.99 -10.68
N GLU A 434 25.80 -6.46 -11.04
CA GLU A 434 26.29 -6.42 -12.42
C GLU A 434 25.41 -7.20 -13.42
N ARG A 435 24.47 -8.03 -12.92
CA ARG A 435 23.49 -8.76 -13.70
C ARG A 435 22.06 -8.21 -13.55
N GLY A 436 21.92 -7.00 -12.98
CA GLY A 436 20.63 -6.36 -12.75
C GLY A 436 19.79 -7.00 -11.63
N VAL A 437 20.41 -7.83 -10.79
CA VAL A 437 19.74 -8.52 -9.67
C VAL A 437 20.24 -7.96 -8.35
N ALA A 438 19.32 -7.56 -7.48
CA ALA A 438 19.64 -7.11 -6.15
C ALA A 438 18.93 -7.96 -5.07
N TYR A 439 19.45 -7.89 -3.85
CA TYR A 439 18.68 -8.31 -2.69
C TYR A 439 18.59 -7.18 -1.65
N HIS A 440 17.44 -7.11 -0.98
CA HIS A 440 17.12 -6.07 -0.02
C HIS A 440 16.82 -6.69 1.34
N VAL A 441 17.74 -6.51 2.27
CA VAL A 441 17.65 -7.04 3.64
C VAL A 441 18.11 -6.00 4.66
N GLY A 442 17.57 -6.07 5.88
CA GLY A 442 17.72 -5.02 6.89
C GLY A 442 19.15 -4.78 7.42
N TYR A 443 20.12 -5.67 7.15
CA TYR A 443 21.52 -5.47 7.58
C TYR A 443 22.39 -4.77 6.53
N LEU A 444 21.90 -4.53 5.31
CA LEU A 444 22.63 -3.73 4.33
C LEU A 444 22.72 -2.26 4.78
N PRO A 445 23.85 -1.58 4.49
CA PRO A 445 23.96 -0.14 4.68
C PRO A 445 22.81 0.62 4.04
N THR A 446 22.39 1.70 4.68
CA THR A 446 21.25 2.50 4.18
C THR A 446 21.58 3.15 2.83
N SER A 447 22.83 3.62 2.64
CA SER A 447 23.34 4.13 1.36
C SER A 447 23.09 3.16 0.22
N ILE A 448 23.55 1.92 0.37
CA ILE A 448 23.41 0.87 -0.65
C ILE A 448 21.94 0.54 -0.91
N ARG A 449 21.11 0.42 0.14
CA ARG A 449 19.67 0.17 -0.04
C ARG A 449 18.98 1.25 -0.87
N LEU A 450 19.25 2.52 -0.57
CA LEU A 450 18.68 3.65 -1.31
C LEU A 450 19.13 3.67 -2.77
N ARG A 451 20.39 3.32 -3.06
CA ARG A 451 20.89 3.21 -4.43
C ARG A 451 20.24 2.07 -5.21
N ILE A 452 20.04 0.90 -4.57
CA ILE A 452 19.29 -0.22 -5.18
C ILE A 452 17.86 0.22 -5.53
N GLU A 453 17.18 0.88 -4.60
CA GLU A 453 15.82 1.38 -4.80
C GLU A 453 15.74 2.42 -5.92
N GLU A 454 16.72 3.33 -6.00
CA GLU A 454 16.81 4.33 -7.06
C GLU A 454 16.98 3.68 -8.44
N LEU A 455 17.91 2.71 -8.57
CA LEU A 455 18.15 2.00 -9.82
C LEU A 455 16.99 1.08 -10.20
N PHE A 456 16.24 0.56 -9.24
CA PHE A 456 15.03 -0.22 -9.53
C PHE A 456 13.89 0.65 -10.09
N ARG A 457 13.79 1.92 -9.65
CA ARG A 457 12.77 2.87 -10.17
C ARG A 457 13.02 3.29 -11.63
N LYS A 458 14.24 3.15 -12.13
CA LYS A 458 14.53 3.41 -13.54
C LYS A 458 13.81 2.40 -14.41
N ARG A 459 13.01 2.84 -15.38
CA ARG A 459 12.29 1.96 -16.30
C ARG A 459 13.25 1.27 -17.27
N ASP A 460 14.16 2.05 -17.83
CA ASP A 460 15.16 1.55 -18.79
C ASP A 460 16.49 1.31 -18.07
N GLY A 461 16.96 0.06 -18.09
CA GLY A 461 18.20 -0.34 -17.42
C GLY A 461 18.10 -0.47 -15.89
N GLY A 462 19.24 -0.41 -15.22
CA GLY A 462 19.35 -0.54 -13.77
C GLY A 462 18.97 -1.92 -13.22
N VAL A 463 18.61 -1.96 -11.95
CA VAL A 463 18.15 -3.19 -11.30
C VAL A 463 16.77 -3.58 -11.82
N HIS A 464 16.60 -4.82 -12.27
CA HIS A 464 15.30 -5.32 -12.76
C HIS A 464 14.64 -6.32 -11.81
N THR A 465 15.41 -7.00 -10.95
CA THR A 465 14.84 -7.97 -9.99
C THR A 465 15.40 -7.74 -8.59
N ILE A 466 14.50 -7.59 -7.60
CA ILE A 466 14.86 -7.48 -6.18
C ILE A 466 14.31 -8.66 -5.39
N PHE A 467 15.18 -9.40 -4.73
CA PHE A 467 14.81 -10.39 -3.72
C PHE A 467 14.76 -9.72 -2.35
N CYS A 468 13.69 -9.95 -1.58
CA CYS A 468 13.46 -9.24 -0.33
C CYS A 468 12.77 -10.07 0.75
N THR A 469 12.88 -9.59 1.99
CA THR A 469 12.05 -10.02 3.11
C THR A 469 10.96 -8.98 3.39
N SER A 470 10.27 -9.11 4.53
CA SER A 470 9.28 -8.13 5.02
C SER A 470 9.79 -6.69 5.14
N THR A 471 11.10 -6.46 5.04
CA THR A 471 11.66 -5.09 5.02
C THR A 471 11.12 -4.24 3.87
N LEU A 472 10.70 -4.87 2.77
CA LEU A 472 10.00 -4.19 1.67
C LEU A 472 8.47 -4.16 1.85
N LEU A 473 7.90 -4.96 2.76
CA LEU A 473 6.48 -4.87 3.11
C LEU A 473 6.16 -3.59 3.86
N GLU A 474 7.11 -3.11 4.66
CA GLU A 474 6.95 -1.99 5.57
C GLU A 474 7.58 -0.72 4.99
N GLY A 475 7.11 -0.27 3.79
CA GLY A 475 7.29 1.11 3.47
C GLY A 475 8.23 1.54 2.38
N VAL A 476 8.67 0.68 1.48
CA VAL A 476 9.40 1.14 0.29
C VAL A 476 8.48 1.16 -0.93
N ASN A 477 8.36 2.33 -1.56
CA ASN A 477 7.56 2.52 -2.77
C ASN A 477 8.35 2.10 -4.01
N LEU A 478 8.35 0.79 -4.31
CA LEU A 478 8.99 0.24 -5.51
C LEU A 478 7.93 -0.19 -6.52
N PRO A 479 7.91 0.40 -7.72
CA PRO A 479 6.99 -0.02 -8.78
C PRO A 479 7.48 -1.34 -9.36
N ALA A 480 6.68 -2.39 -9.23
CA ALA A 480 6.95 -3.68 -9.84
C ALA A 480 5.82 -4.09 -10.80
N ASP A 481 6.20 -4.77 -11.87
CA ASP A 481 5.26 -5.37 -12.80
C ASP A 481 4.82 -6.75 -12.30
N ASN A 482 5.77 -7.52 -11.72
CA ASN A 482 5.57 -8.83 -11.17
C ASN A 482 6.02 -8.95 -9.71
N LEU A 483 5.27 -9.72 -8.93
CA LEU A 483 5.62 -10.12 -7.58
C LEU A 483 5.58 -11.65 -7.47
N PHE A 484 6.68 -12.26 -7.05
CA PHE A 484 6.76 -13.68 -6.73
C PHE A 484 6.78 -13.86 -5.22
N ILE A 485 5.77 -14.52 -4.66
CA ILE A 485 5.64 -14.78 -3.23
C ILE A 485 6.02 -16.24 -2.97
N THR A 486 7.22 -16.48 -2.42
CA THR A 486 7.75 -17.83 -2.23
C THR A 486 7.36 -18.48 -0.89
N ASP A 487 6.71 -17.73 -0.02
CA ASP A 487 6.23 -18.25 1.27
C ASP A 487 5.06 -17.39 1.81
N TYR A 488 4.08 -18.05 2.44
CA TYR A 488 2.94 -17.36 3.07
C TYR A 488 3.25 -16.80 4.47
N LYS A 489 4.47 -17.06 4.97
CA LYS A 489 4.93 -16.63 6.30
C LYS A 489 5.76 -15.36 6.23
N ASN A 490 5.69 -14.57 7.30
CA ASN A 490 6.64 -13.51 7.62
C ASN A 490 7.56 -14.03 8.74
N GLY A 491 8.83 -14.30 8.42
CA GLY A 491 9.72 -15.05 9.32
C GLY A 491 9.20 -16.47 9.58
N SER A 492 8.88 -16.77 10.84
CA SER A 492 8.35 -18.07 11.26
C SER A 492 6.82 -18.15 11.36
N SER A 493 6.14 -17.00 11.35
CA SER A 493 4.69 -16.89 11.56
C SER A 493 3.93 -16.67 10.25
N PRO A 494 2.71 -17.21 10.08
CA PRO A 494 1.85 -16.87 8.97
C PRO A 494 1.61 -15.36 8.88
N MET A 495 1.56 -14.80 7.66
CA MET A 495 1.18 -13.41 7.45
C MET A 495 -0.26 -13.17 7.91
N SER A 496 -0.53 -11.98 8.41
CA SER A 496 -1.90 -11.48 8.53
C SER A 496 -2.51 -11.17 7.15
N ALA A 497 -3.83 -11.09 7.07
CA ALA A 497 -4.50 -10.70 5.83
C ALA A 497 -4.09 -9.29 5.35
N VAL A 498 -3.83 -8.38 6.27
CA VAL A 498 -3.33 -7.02 5.96
C VAL A 498 -1.94 -7.06 5.36
N GLU A 499 -0.99 -7.79 5.98
CA GLU A 499 0.37 -7.92 5.45
C GLU A 499 0.37 -8.54 4.05
N PHE A 500 -0.43 -9.59 3.84
CA PHE A 500 -0.51 -10.26 2.55
C PHE A 500 -1.12 -9.36 1.46
N ARG A 501 -2.20 -8.62 1.76
CA ARG A 501 -2.78 -7.65 0.82
C ARG A 501 -1.85 -6.48 0.55
N ASN A 502 -1.11 -6.00 1.55
CA ASN A 502 -0.09 -4.98 1.38
C ASN A 502 1.06 -5.46 0.49
N LEU A 503 1.44 -6.74 0.59
CA LEU A 503 2.45 -7.34 -0.27
C LEU A 503 1.98 -7.39 -1.72
N ILE A 504 0.78 -7.93 -1.99
CA ILE A 504 0.19 -7.95 -3.34
C ILE A 504 0.03 -6.53 -3.88
N GLY A 505 -0.34 -5.56 -3.05
CA GLY A 505 -0.46 -4.15 -3.42
C GLY A 505 0.85 -3.47 -3.86
N ARG A 506 1.98 -4.17 -3.87
CA ARG A 506 3.25 -3.66 -4.41
C ARG A 506 3.35 -3.77 -5.93
N VAL A 507 2.53 -4.60 -6.56
CA VAL A 507 2.48 -4.70 -8.03
C VAL A 507 1.36 -3.84 -8.60
N GLY A 508 1.60 -3.34 -9.80
CA GLY A 508 0.71 -2.42 -10.47
C GLY A 508 0.70 -1.06 -9.77
N ARG A 509 1.30 -0.07 -10.39
CA ARG A 509 1.33 1.30 -9.90
C ARG A 509 0.68 2.20 -10.95
N LEU A 510 -0.35 2.92 -10.56
CA LEU A 510 -1.14 3.76 -11.46
C LEU A 510 -0.30 4.72 -12.31
N GLN A 511 0.86 5.17 -11.80
CA GLN A 511 1.81 6.01 -12.54
C GLN A 511 2.51 5.28 -13.70
N TYR A 512 2.49 3.94 -13.72
CA TYR A 512 3.27 3.15 -14.67
C TYR A 512 2.44 2.10 -15.39
N SER A 513 1.46 1.51 -14.72
CA SER A 513 0.64 0.42 -15.26
C SER A 513 -0.69 0.31 -14.54
N LEU A 514 -1.74 -0.02 -15.28
CA LEU A 514 -3.07 -0.34 -14.72
C LEU A 514 -3.17 -1.77 -14.19
N TYR A 515 -2.13 -2.57 -14.32
CA TYR A 515 -2.12 -3.97 -13.90
C TYR A 515 -0.77 -4.40 -13.32
N GLY A 516 -0.78 -5.50 -12.58
CA GLY A 516 0.40 -6.21 -12.12
C GLY A 516 0.08 -7.67 -11.78
N ASN A 517 1.08 -8.55 -11.87
CA ASN A 517 0.92 -9.97 -11.65
C ASN A 517 1.54 -10.39 -10.33
N ALA A 518 0.79 -11.14 -9.52
CA ALA A 518 1.26 -11.77 -8.29
C ALA A 518 1.32 -13.29 -8.47
N PHE A 519 2.52 -13.85 -8.45
CA PHE A 519 2.78 -15.28 -8.56
C PHE A 519 2.93 -15.89 -7.16
N LEU A 520 2.01 -16.76 -6.79
CA LEU A 520 1.96 -17.50 -5.53
C LEU A 520 2.76 -18.80 -5.71
N VAL A 521 3.98 -18.83 -5.19
CA VAL A 521 4.94 -19.92 -5.48
C VAL A 521 5.00 -20.90 -4.32
N CYS A 522 4.79 -22.20 -4.60
CA CYS A 522 5.01 -23.29 -3.68
C CYS A 522 6.32 -24.02 -4.03
N LEU A 523 7.35 -23.86 -3.19
CA LEU A 523 8.67 -24.44 -3.42
C LEU A 523 8.74 -25.92 -3.00
N PRO A 524 9.58 -26.76 -3.65
CA PRO A 524 9.69 -28.21 -3.34
C PRO A 524 10.01 -28.51 -1.89
N ASN A 525 10.95 -27.77 -1.32
CA ASN A 525 11.40 -27.93 0.08
C ASN A 525 10.69 -26.98 1.06
N GLY A 526 9.64 -26.27 0.61
CA GLY A 526 8.88 -25.33 1.40
C GLY A 526 7.73 -25.99 2.17
N SER A 527 7.26 -25.32 3.23
CA SER A 527 6.04 -25.73 3.96
C SER A 527 4.77 -25.08 3.39
N THR A 528 4.91 -24.24 2.37
CA THR A 528 3.81 -23.52 1.76
C THR A 528 3.05 -24.41 0.77
N GLU A 529 1.75 -24.44 0.90
CA GLU A 529 0.82 -25.16 0.03
C GLU A 529 -0.21 -24.21 -0.58
N PRO A 530 -0.82 -24.55 -1.72
CA PRO A 530 -1.79 -23.69 -2.39
C PRO A 530 -2.93 -23.22 -1.46
N HIS A 531 -3.40 -24.08 -0.57
CA HIS A 531 -4.48 -23.75 0.37
C HIS A 531 -4.09 -22.65 1.38
N ASN A 532 -2.78 -22.48 1.71
CA ASN A 532 -2.32 -21.42 2.60
C ASN A 532 -2.56 -20.04 1.94
N TYR A 533 -2.26 -19.92 0.64
CA TYR A 533 -2.53 -18.69 -0.11
C TYR A 533 -4.03 -18.43 -0.26
N VAL A 534 -4.81 -19.46 -0.61
CA VAL A 534 -6.27 -19.34 -0.71
C VAL A 534 -6.89 -18.88 0.62
N THR A 535 -6.38 -19.42 1.73
CA THR A 535 -6.83 -19.00 3.07
C THR A 535 -6.54 -17.52 3.33
N LEU A 536 -5.35 -17.02 2.95
CA LEU A 536 -5.00 -15.61 3.09
C LEU A 536 -5.83 -14.70 2.17
N LEU A 537 -6.10 -15.13 0.94
CA LEU A 537 -6.91 -14.38 -0.04
C LEU A 537 -8.38 -14.26 0.40
N ARG A 538 -8.94 -15.33 0.99
CA ARG A 538 -10.33 -15.38 1.47
C ARG A 538 -10.52 -14.75 2.84
N LYS A 539 -9.44 -14.67 3.63
CA LYS A 539 -9.52 -14.19 5.01
C LYS A 539 -9.95 -12.73 5.05
N ASP A 540 -11.04 -12.44 5.74
CA ASP A 540 -11.42 -11.08 6.05
C ASP A 540 -10.38 -10.43 6.96
N ILE A 541 -10.21 -9.13 6.79
CA ILE A 541 -9.38 -8.35 7.69
C ILE A 541 -10.12 -8.17 9.00
N GLU A 542 -9.48 -8.59 10.09
CA GLU A 542 -10.04 -8.49 11.43
C GLU A 542 -10.25 -7.03 11.82
N LEU A 543 -11.35 -6.78 12.55
CA LEU A 543 -11.59 -5.48 13.15
C LEU A 543 -10.45 -5.13 14.09
N GLN A 544 -9.97 -3.91 13.98
CA GLN A 544 -8.95 -3.42 14.89
C GLN A 544 -9.56 -3.10 16.25
N ILE A 545 -8.82 -3.41 17.30
CA ILE A 545 -9.18 -3.11 18.68
C ILE A 545 -7.98 -2.44 19.33
N LEU A 546 -8.18 -1.27 19.91
CA LEU A 546 -7.11 -0.60 20.65
C LEU A 546 -6.77 -1.40 21.90
N SER A 547 -5.48 -1.55 22.18
CA SER A 547 -5.01 -2.29 23.36
C SER A 547 -5.50 -1.67 24.69
N ILE A 548 -5.82 -0.38 24.70
CA ILE A 548 -6.43 0.30 25.85
C ILE A 548 -7.83 -0.23 26.17
N ASN A 549 -8.55 -0.76 25.17
CA ASN A 549 -9.88 -1.33 25.35
C ASN A 549 -9.86 -2.79 25.82
N THR A 550 -8.70 -3.44 25.79
CA THR A 550 -8.50 -4.80 26.32
C THR A 550 -8.21 -4.78 27.81
N ILE A 551 -7.93 -3.63 28.39
CA ILE A 551 -7.67 -3.44 29.82
C ILE A 551 -9.00 -3.19 30.52
N SER A 552 -9.35 -4.01 31.49
CA SER A 552 -10.58 -3.85 32.29
C SER A 552 -10.60 -2.51 33.03
N ASN A 553 -11.79 -2.03 33.42
CA ASN A 553 -11.90 -0.80 34.20
C ASN A 553 -11.17 -0.91 35.57
N GLU A 554 -11.13 -2.09 36.17
CA GLU A 554 -10.41 -2.37 37.42
C GLU A 554 -8.89 -2.26 37.21
N GLU A 555 -8.37 -2.76 36.10
CA GLU A 555 -6.97 -2.61 35.74
C GLU A 555 -6.59 -1.15 35.45
N LYS A 556 -7.46 -0.41 34.78
CA LYS A 556 -7.26 1.04 34.54
C LYS A 556 -7.20 1.83 35.84
N GLU A 557 -8.10 1.53 36.80
CA GLU A 557 -8.09 2.18 38.12
C GLU A 557 -6.84 1.81 38.92
N TYR A 558 -6.45 0.54 38.89
CA TYR A 558 -5.20 0.08 39.52
C TYR A 558 -3.95 0.79 38.96
N ILE A 559 -3.87 0.94 37.63
CA ILE A 559 -2.79 1.70 36.99
C ILE A 559 -2.79 3.15 37.49
N ARG A 560 -3.96 3.81 37.55
CA ARG A 560 -4.11 5.17 38.04
C ARG A 560 -3.65 5.33 39.52
N GLU A 561 -4.02 4.39 40.37
CA GLU A 561 -3.61 4.39 41.77
C GLU A 561 -2.08 4.22 41.92
N CYS A 562 -1.48 3.33 41.13
CA CYS A 562 -0.04 3.14 41.12
C CYS A 562 0.70 4.38 40.67
N LEU A 563 0.20 5.07 39.62
CA LEU A 563 0.76 6.32 39.12
C LEU A 563 0.64 7.44 40.19
N LYS A 564 -0.54 7.60 40.83
CA LYS A 564 -0.77 8.58 41.90
C LYS A 564 0.13 8.34 43.12
N ALA A 565 0.39 7.06 43.44
CA ALA A 565 1.23 6.68 44.59
C ALA A 565 2.74 6.69 44.30
N GLY A 566 3.18 7.00 43.06
CA GLY A 566 4.58 6.95 42.65
C GLY A 566 5.20 5.55 42.73
N LYS A 567 4.39 4.50 42.67
CA LYS A 567 4.89 3.11 42.77
C LYS A 567 5.52 2.67 41.45
N THR A 568 6.78 2.25 41.54
CA THR A 568 7.55 1.75 40.38
C THR A 568 7.36 0.25 40.10
N LYS A 569 6.73 -0.51 41.01
CA LYS A 569 6.45 -1.93 40.85
C LYS A 569 4.95 -2.18 40.91
N LEU A 570 4.43 -2.76 39.84
CA LEU A 570 3.09 -3.29 39.78
C LEU A 570 3.12 -4.80 40.10
N GLU A 571 2.14 -5.26 40.85
CA GLU A 571 1.94 -6.69 41.12
C GLU A 571 0.89 -7.23 40.15
N LYS A 572 1.10 -8.46 39.65
CA LYS A 572 0.14 -9.13 38.79
C LYS A 572 -1.14 -9.42 39.57
N LEU A 573 -2.28 -9.00 39.01
CA LEU A 573 -3.59 -9.29 39.60
C LEU A 573 -4.01 -10.75 39.34
N ASN A 574 -4.76 -11.32 40.27
CA ASN A 574 -5.29 -12.68 40.09
C ASN A 574 -6.22 -12.74 38.86
N GLY A 575 -5.94 -13.65 37.94
CA GLY A 575 -6.69 -13.82 36.68
C GLY A 575 -6.20 -12.96 35.52
N GLN A 576 -5.20 -12.10 35.73
CA GLN A 576 -4.61 -11.29 34.66
C GLN A 576 -3.70 -12.16 33.77
N THR A 577 -3.79 -12.00 32.45
CA THR A 577 -2.90 -12.65 31.49
C THR A 577 -1.48 -12.05 31.56
N ASP A 578 -0.45 -12.82 31.17
CA ASP A 578 0.93 -12.31 31.14
C ASP A 578 1.09 -11.15 30.13
N GLU A 579 0.36 -11.19 29.02
CA GLU A 579 0.32 -10.11 28.01
C GLU A 579 -0.33 -8.85 28.60
N GLY A 580 -1.47 -8.98 29.28
CA GLY A 580 -2.16 -7.86 29.94
C GLY A 580 -1.32 -7.22 31.05
N PHE A 581 -0.60 -8.04 31.82
CA PHE A 581 0.32 -7.55 32.85
C PHE A 581 1.55 -6.84 32.26
N ALA A 582 2.12 -7.36 31.17
CA ALA A 582 3.22 -6.73 30.46
C ALA A 582 2.82 -5.37 29.86
N LEU A 583 1.61 -5.28 29.28
CA LEU A 583 1.05 -4.04 28.76
C LEU A 583 0.83 -3.02 29.89
N MET A 584 0.23 -3.44 30.99
CA MET A 584 -0.01 -2.60 32.17
C MET A 584 1.30 -2.05 32.76
N ARG A 585 2.35 -2.90 32.87
CA ARG A 585 3.69 -2.45 33.31
C ARG A 585 4.29 -1.39 32.39
N LYS A 586 4.15 -1.57 31.06
CA LYS A 586 4.64 -0.58 30.09
C LYS A 586 3.92 0.75 30.25
N THR A 587 2.59 0.73 30.37
CA THR A 587 1.77 1.93 30.56
C THR A 587 2.07 2.66 31.86
N ALA A 588 2.41 1.95 32.93
CA ALA A 588 2.70 2.53 34.24
C ALA A 588 4.16 3.00 34.40
N ASN A 589 5.08 2.47 33.59
CA ASN A 589 6.51 2.87 33.65
C ASN A 589 6.83 4.07 32.72
N ILE A 590 5.85 4.66 32.13
CA ILE A 590 5.92 5.88 31.35
C ILE A 590 5.36 7.04 32.16
#